data_4b4c45bb077316df49f6367c37ddeb63
#
_entry.id   4b4c45bb077316df49f6367c37ddeb63
#
_cell.length_a   1.000
_cell.length_b   1.000
_cell.length_c   1.000
_cell.angle_alpha   90.00
_cell.angle_beta   90.00
_cell.angle_gamma   90.00
#
_symmetry.space_group_name_H-M   'P 1'
#
loop_
_entity.id
_entity.type
_entity.pdbx_description
1 polymer ?
#
loop_
_entity_poly.entity_id
_entity_poly.type
_entity_poly.pdbx_seq_one_letter_code
_entity_poly.pdbx_strand_id
1 'polypeptide(L)'
;MSTLTLQVQPGRDTGPARKPVPWRRMLWVTWRQHRGMLIGVTAVLAAVSLFLLIAGLKVHHDYTALINCHPANSDACAALHNSINNTDWTMGNTILILMNLAPALLGIFTGPAVLARELETGTFRYAWTQGIGRVRWTIAKLTLLAAVITILAWAFSQVFAWFLDPFLQYEGMNVLAATVFTTRGIAFAAWTLVAFAVGAFLGMLLRRIIPAMAATLGAYLGLNLLAWLVLREVYPVAINTTNASLFNGPNTPDSPWILKTWTVGDTPWWRYIPVSRFWPMQFIEGGWLLVLSVLLVAGTVWLVRRRAA
;
A
#
# COMPACT_ATOMS: atom_id res chain seq x y z
N MET A 1 -53.47 -56.78 12.31
CA MET A 1 -52.36 -56.01 11.76
C MET A 1 -52.52 -54.61 12.31
N SER A 2 -51.82 -54.30 13.39
CA SER A 2 -51.89 -52.97 14.06
C SER A 2 -50.70 -52.11 13.56
N THR A 3 -51.01 -51.10 12.79
CA THR A 3 -50.04 -50.13 12.32
C THR A 3 -49.72 -49.14 13.47
N LEU A 4 -48.52 -49.28 14.07
CA LEU A 4 -47.92 -48.30 15.00
C LEU A 4 -47.45 -47.05 14.21
N THR A 5 -48.26 -46.01 14.23
CA THR A 5 -47.87 -44.69 13.78
C THR A 5 -46.97 -44.04 14.84
N LEU A 6 -45.66 -44.04 14.59
CA LEU A 6 -44.70 -43.26 15.35
C LEU A 6 -44.97 -41.76 15.11
N GLN A 7 -45.62 -41.09 16.07
CA GLN A 7 -45.68 -39.62 16.14
C GLN A 7 -44.30 -39.09 16.46
N VAL A 8 -43.59 -38.60 15.47
CA VAL A 8 -42.39 -37.79 15.66
C VAL A 8 -42.84 -36.42 16.19
N GLN A 9 -42.75 -36.23 17.51
CA GLN A 9 -42.86 -34.91 18.10
C GLN A 9 -41.71 -34.06 17.58
N PRO A 10 -41.98 -32.87 16.99
CA PRO A 10 -40.93 -31.92 16.71
C PRO A 10 -40.43 -31.34 18.06
N GLY A 11 -39.40 -31.96 18.63
CA GLY A 11 -38.70 -31.44 19.78
C GLY A 11 -38.16 -30.04 19.43
N ARG A 12 -38.76 -29.01 20.01
CA ARG A 12 -38.12 -27.68 20.10
C ARG A 12 -36.85 -27.89 20.89
N ASP A 13 -35.72 -27.98 20.18
CA ASP A 13 -34.38 -27.86 20.77
C ASP A 13 -34.25 -26.46 21.40
N THR A 14 -34.74 -26.31 22.64
CA THR A 14 -34.45 -25.18 23.52
C THR A 14 -33.10 -25.36 24.19
N GLY A 15 -32.10 -25.80 23.45
CA GLY A 15 -30.75 -25.82 23.94
C GLY A 15 -30.32 -24.37 24.23
N PRO A 16 -29.58 -24.13 25.34
CA PRO A 16 -29.14 -22.76 25.72
C PRO A 16 -28.47 -22.11 24.55
N ALA A 17 -28.94 -20.91 24.18
CA ALA A 17 -28.40 -20.11 23.06
C ALA A 17 -26.87 -20.05 23.20
N ARG A 18 -26.14 -20.71 22.31
CA ARG A 18 -24.67 -20.75 22.35
C ARG A 18 -24.12 -19.34 22.37
N LYS A 19 -23.43 -18.98 23.48
CA LYS A 19 -22.80 -17.65 23.61
C LYS A 19 -21.88 -17.39 22.41
N PRO A 20 -21.98 -16.23 21.77
CA PRO A 20 -21.16 -15.91 20.60
C PRO A 20 -19.67 -15.95 20.97
N VAL A 21 -18.85 -16.56 20.10
CA VAL A 21 -17.39 -16.66 20.30
C VAL A 21 -16.78 -15.27 20.46
N PRO A 22 -15.97 -15.03 21.50
CA PRO A 22 -15.35 -13.72 21.74
C PRO A 22 -14.35 -13.36 20.62
N TRP A 23 -14.27 -12.06 20.28
CA TRP A 23 -13.41 -11.54 19.21
C TRP A 23 -11.93 -11.95 19.38
N ARG A 24 -11.42 -11.96 20.60
CA ARG A 24 -10.03 -12.37 20.90
C ARG A 24 -9.71 -13.78 20.40
N ARG A 25 -10.63 -14.73 20.57
CA ARG A 25 -10.43 -16.10 20.07
C ARG A 25 -10.47 -16.16 18.55
N MET A 26 -11.33 -15.36 17.90
CA MET A 26 -11.39 -15.29 16.43
C MET A 26 -10.10 -14.70 15.84
N LEU A 27 -9.56 -13.62 16.43
CA LEU A 27 -8.31 -13.03 16.02
C LEU A 27 -7.13 -13.99 16.21
N TRP A 28 -7.10 -14.75 17.32
CA TRP A 28 -6.08 -15.76 17.56
C TRP A 28 -6.12 -16.89 16.53
N VAL A 29 -7.30 -17.39 16.18
CA VAL A 29 -7.47 -18.42 15.14
C VAL A 29 -7.02 -17.87 13.78
N THR A 30 -7.42 -16.65 13.42
CA THR A 30 -6.99 -15.98 12.19
C THR A 30 -5.47 -15.86 12.12
N TRP A 31 -4.83 -15.41 13.21
CA TRP A 31 -3.38 -15.34 13.32
C TRP A 31 -2.73 -16.71 13.06
N ARG A 32 -3.19 -17.74 13.78
CA ARG A 32 -2.65 -19.11 13.64
C ARG A 32 -2.82 -19.65 12.21
N GLN A 33 -3.91 -19.32 11.55
CA GLN A 33 -4.22 -19.75 10.18
C GLN A 33 -3.33 -19.07 9.14
N HIS A 34 -3.02 -17.78 9.33
CA HIS A 34 -2.28 -16.97 8.36
C HIS A 34 -0.83 -16.67 8.76
N ARG A 35 -0.37 -17.20 9.91
CA ARG A 35 0.99 -16.93 10.42
C ARG A 35 2.09 -17.21 9.38
N GLY A 36 1.99 -18.29 8.61
CA GLY A 36 2.97 -18.63 7.59
C GLY A 36 3.09 -17.55 6.50
N MET A 37 1.93 -17.04 6.01
CA MET A 37 1.90 -15.94 5.05
C MET A 37 2.46 -14.64 5.67
N LEU A 38 2.06 -14.29 6.89
CA LEU A 38 2.53 -13.09 7.58
C LEU A 38 4.02 -13.14 7.88
N ILE A 39 4.54 -14.30 8.34
CA ILE A 39 5.97 -14.51 8.56
C ILE A 39 6.73 -14.37 7.24
N GLY A 40 6.24 -14.97 6.15
CA GLY A 40 6.86 -14.85 4.82
C GLY A 40 6.93 -13.39 4.34
N VAL A 41 5.82 -12.65 4.42
CA VAL A 41 5.79 -11.22 4.05
C VAL A 41 6.74 -10.41 4.94
N THR A 42 6.69 -10.62 6.25
CA THR A 42 7.58 -9.91 7.19
C THR A 42 9.05 -10.24 6.92
N ALA A 43 9.40 -11.50 6.66
CA ALA A 43 10.76 -11.91 6.35
C ALA A 43 11.28 -11.27 5.07
N VAL A 44 10.47 -11.21 4.00
CA VAL A 44 10.83 -10.54 2.74
C VAL A 44 11.03 -9.04 2.98
N LEU A 45 10.08 -8.37 3.64
CA LEU A 45 10.20 -6.93 3.94
C LEU A 45 11.41 -6.65 4.84
N ALA A 46 11.68 -7.49 5.84
CA ALA A 46 12.84 -7.36 6.72
C ALA A 46 14.16 -7.55 5.96
N ALA A 47 14.24 -8.54 5.06
CA ALA A 47 15.42 -8.77 4.23
C ALA A 47 15.70 -7.60 3.29
N VAL A 48 14.65 -7.08 2.62
CA VAL A 48 14.78 -5.89 1.77
C VAL A 48 15.13 -4.66 2.61
N SER A 49 14.52 -4.47 3.78
CA SER A 49 14.87 -3.37 4.70
C SER A 49 16.33 -3.45 5.14
N LEU A 50 16.82 -4.62 5.48
CA LEU A 50 18.22 -4.82 5.87
C LEU A 50 19.17 -4.47 4.70
N PHE A 51 18.85 -4.93 3.50
CA PHE A 51 19.60 -4.55 2.30
C PHE A 51 19.62 -3.03 2.08
N LEU A 52 18.45 -2.36 2.18
CA LEU A 52 18.34 -0.91 2.05
C LEU A 52 19.12 -0.16 3.13
N LEU A 53 19.13 -0.67 4.38
CA LEU A 53 19.92 -0.08 5.46
C LEU A 53 21.42 -0.19 5.17
N ILE A 54 21.90 -1.36 4.77
CA ILE A 54 23.33 -1.56 4.46
C ILE A 54 23.75 -0.69 3.25
N ALA A 55 22.98 -0.73 2.18
CA ALA A 55 23.24 0.09 0.99
C ALA A 55 23.13 1.59 1.30
N GLY A 56 22.12 1.98 2.08
CA GLY A 56 21.88 3.35 2.49
C GLY A 56 23.01 3.93 3.35
N LEU A 57 23.61 3.13 4.25
CA LEU A 57 24.78 3.59 5.01
C LEU A 57 25.93 4.00 4.09
N LYS A 58 26.21 3.21 3.03
CA LYS A 58 27.21 3.55 2.03
C LYS A 58 26.85 4.86 1.31
N VAL A 59 25.63 4.96 0.80
CA VAL A 59 25.14 6.13 0.06
C VAL A 59 25.20 7.41 0.91
N HIS A 60 24.76 7.34 2.17
CA HIS A 60 24.85 8.46 3.11
C HIS A 60 26.29 8.87 3.38
N HIS A 61 27.21 7.90 3.53
CA HIS A 61 28.63 8.16 3.70
C HIS A 61 29.22 8.85 2.46
N ASP A 62 28.98 8.32 1.27
CA ASP A 62 29.52 8.85 0.01
C ASP A 62 28.96 10.27 -0.28
N TYR A 63 27.66 10.50 -0.04
CA TYR A 63 27.04 11.82 -0.15
C TYR A 63 27.65 12.82 0.85
N THR A 64 27.85 12.43 2.11
CA THR A 64 28.46 13.28 3.13
C THR A 64 29.92 13.59 2.77
N ALA A 65 30.67 12.65 2.24
CA ALA A 65 32.02 12.85 1.74
C ALA A 65 32.04 13.84 0.57
N LEU A 66 31.06 13.77 -0.34
CA LEU A 66 30.96 14.68 -1.49
C LEU A 66 30.71 16.13 -1.06
N ILE A 67 29.74 16.38 -0.17
CA ILE A 67 29.41 17.76 0.27
C ILE A 67 30.55 18.41 1.08
N ASN A 68 31.42 17.60 1.71
CA ASN A 68 32.57 18.06 2.48
C ASN A 68 33.88 18.05 1.66
N CYS A 69 33.83 17.71 0.37
CA CYS A 69 35.03 17.60 -0.45
C CYS A 69 35.55 18.97 -0.89
N HIS A 70 36.77 19.31 -0.46
CA HIS A 70 37.44 20.54 -0.82
C HIS A 70 38.91 20.28 -1.21
N PRO A 71 39.45 20.97 -2.26
CA PRO A 71 38.76 21.86 -3.19
C PRO A 71 37.85 21.06 -4.17
N ALA A 72 36.71 21.65 -4.58
CA ALA A 72 35.68 21.00 -5.40
C ALA A 72 36.22 20.47 -6.76
N ASN A 73 37.32 21.03 -7.28
CA ASN A 73 37.93 20.64 -8.54
C ASN A 73 39.04 19.58 -8.40
N SER A 74 39.16 18.94 -7.24
CA SER A 74 40.17 17.88 -7.06
C SER A 74 39.74 16.59 -7.74
N ASP A 75 40.71 15.77 -8.20
CA ASP A 75 40.43 14.46 -8.79
C ASP A 75 39.65 13.53 -7.84
N ALA A 76 39.89 13.67 -6.53
CA ALA A 76 39.17 12.94 -5.50
C ALA A 76 37.68 13.30 -5.46
N CYS A 77 37.31 14.58 -5.56
CA CYS A 77 35.93 15.02 -5.62
C CYS A 77 35.26 14.59 -6.92
N ALA A 78 35.98 14.65 -8.04
CA ALA A 78 35.46 14.13 -9.32
C ALA A 78 35.23 12.63 -9.31
N ALA A 79 36.10 11.87 -8.66
CA ALA A 79 35.91 10.43 -8.48
C ALA A 79 34.68 10.06 -7.63
N LEU A 80 34.45 10.81 -6.52
CA LEU A 80 33.25 10.67 -5.69
C LEU A 80 31.97 11.00 -6.47
N HIS A 81 31.99 12.11 -7.22
CA HIS A 81 30.87 12.50 -8.07
C HIS A 81 30.52 11.42 -9.10
N ASN A 82 31.54 10.87 -9.77
CA ASN A 82 31.35 9.78 -10.74
C ASN A 82 30.85 8.49 -10.08
N SER A 83 31.31 8.16 -8.88
CA SER A 83 30.81 6.98 -8.12
C SER A 83 29.33 7.11 -7.81
N ILE A 84 28.91 8.26 -7.27
CA ILE A 84 27.50 8.51 -6.95
C ILE A 84 26.66 8.50 -8.22
N ASN A 85 27.08 9.18 -9.27
CA ASN A 85 26.31 9.28 -10.50
C ASN A 85 26.16 7.95 -11.25
N ASN A 86 27.23 7.15 -11.37
CA ASN A 86 27.20 5.93 -12.18
C ASN A 86 26.66 4.71 -11.44
N THR A 87 27.00 4.55 -10.16
CA THR A 87 26.67 3.33 -9.40
C THR A 87 25.45 3.54 -8.51
N ASP A 88 25.53 4.53 -7.64
CA ASP A 88 24.51 4.72 -6.60
C ASP A 88 23.22 5.25 -7.20
N TRP A 89 23.29 6.19 -8.16
CA TRP A 89 22.12 6.72 -8.87
C TRP A 89 21.35 5.65 -9.66
N THR A 90 22.06 4.83 -10.45
CA THR A 90 21.42 3.76 -11.22
C THR A 90 20.72 2.76 -10.30
N MET A 91 21.38 2.41 -9.18
CA MET A 91 20.80 1.55 -8.16
C MET A 91 19.56 2.22 -7.50
N GLY A 92 19.68 3.47 -7.07
CA GLY A 92 18.60 4.21 -6.43
C GLY A 92 17.36 4.33 -7.31
N ASN A 93 17.53 4.70 -8.58
CA ASN A 93 16.43 4.82 -9.52
C ASN A 93 15.76 3.47 -9.83
N THR A 94 16.54 2.39 -9.97
CA THR A 94 16.00 1.05 -10.15
C THR A 94 15.18 0.60 -8.96
N ILE A 95 15.69 0.83 -7.73
CA ILE A 95 14.97 0.51 -6.49
C ILE A 95 13.71 1.35 -6.38
N LEU A 96 13.73 2.65 -6.73
CA LEU A 96 12.56 3.53 -6.71
C LEU A 96 11.44 2.99 -7.63
N ILE A 97 11.77 2.54 -8.84
CA ILE A 97 10.80 1.93 -9.76
C ILE A 97 10.21 0.65 -9.16
N LEU A 98 11.04 -0.23 -8.60
CA LEU A 98 10.58 -1.47 -7.97
C LEU A 98 9.69 -1.19 -6.75
N MET A 99 9.99 -0.15 -5.98
CA MET A 99 9.19 0.24 -4.80
C MET A 99 7.80 0.74 -5.18
N ASN A 100 7.63 1.35 -6.33
CA ASN A 100 6.29 1.71 -6.81
C ASN A 100 5.40 0.48 -7.11
N LEU A 101 6.00 -0.68 -7.39
CA LEU A 101 5.28 -1.94 -7.58
C LEU A 101 5.04 -2.72 -6.27
N ALA A 102 5.77 -2.40 -5.20
CA ALA A 102 5.71 -3.14 -3.95
C ALA A 102 4.28 -3.22 -3.34
N PRO A 103 3.45 -2.15 -3.30
CA PRO A 103 2.07 -2.25 -2.84
C PRO A 103 1.23 -3.23 -3.65
N ALA A 104 1.40 -3.25 -4.99
CA ALA A 104 0.74 -4.21 -5.86
C ALA A 104 1.13 -5.65 -5.50
N LEU A 105 2.42 -5.93 -5.37
CA LEU A 105 2.93 -7.26 -5.02
C LEU A 105 2.39 -7.72 -3.65
N LEU A 106 2.43 -6.85 -2.64
CA LEU A 106 1.87 -7.16 -1.33
C LEU A 106 0.37 -7.46 -1.44
N GLY A 107 -0.40 -6.68 -2.19
CA GLY A 107 -1.83 -6.86 -2.40
C GLY A 107 -2.17 -8.16 -3.13
N ILE A 108 -1.44 -8.49 -4.22
CA ILE A 108 -1.65 -9.67 -5.04
C ILE A 108 -1.43 -10.96 -4.23
N PHE A 109 -0.36 -11.02 -3.44
CA PHE A 109 -0.03 -12.23 -2.69
C PHE A 109 -0.83 -12.38 -1.40
N THR A 110 -1.29 -11.29 -0.81
CA THR A 110 -2.00 -11.35 0.47
C THR A 110 -3.52 -11.29 0.31
N GLY A 111 -4.06 -10.40 -0.54
CA GLY A 111 -5.49 -10.15 -0.66
C GLY A 111 -6.29 -11.36 -1.15
N PRO A 112 -6.04 -11.89 -2.36
CA PRO A 112 -6.77 -13.04 -2.88
C PRO A 112 -6.65 -14.28 -2.01
N ALA A 113 -5.45 -14.52 -1.44
CA ALA A 113 -5.18 -15.70 -0.62
C ALA A 113 -6.05 -15.80 0.64
N VAL A 114 -6.59 -14.67 1.13
CA VAL A 114 -7.42 -14.61 2.35
C VAL A 114 -8.73 -15.39 2.18
N LEU A 115 -9.40 -15.24 1.04
CA LEU A 115 -10.74 -15.81 0.81
C LEU A 115 -10.76 -16.81 -0.36
N ALA A 116 -10.08 -16.50 -1.49
CA ALA A 116 -10.12 -17.36 -2.66
C ALA A 116 -9.61 -18.78 -2.37
N ARG A 117 -8.53 -18.90 -1.58
CA ARG A 117 -7.97 -20.21 -1.21
C ARG A 117 -8.98 -21.10 -0.47
N GLU A 118 -9.74 -20.53 0.44
CA GLU A 118 -10.73 -21.30 1.20
C GLU A 118 -11.96 -21.67 0.36
N LEU A 119 -12.32 -20.77 -0.57
CA LEU A 119 -13.41 -21.00 -1.51
C LEU A 119 -13.04 -22.08 -2.55
N GLU A 120 -11.79 -22.06 -3.04
CA GLU A 120 -11.27 -23.01 -4.00
C GLU A 120 -11.13 -24.43 -3.39
N THR A 121 -10.67 -24.53 -2.13
CA THR A 121 -10.49 -25.79 -1.42
C THR A 121 -11.76 -26.29 -0.72
N GLY A 122 -12.84 -25.48 -0.68
CA GLY A 122 -14.10 -25.84 0.01
C GLY A 122 -14.03 -25.85 1.53
N THR A 123 -12.89 -25.47 2.13
CA THR A 123 -12.67 -25.50 3.59
C THR A 123 -13.54 -24.50 4.37
N PHE A 124 -14.10 -23.50 3.69
CA PHE A 124 -15.05 -22.55 4.28
C PHE A 124 -16.29 -23.24 4.90
N ARG A 125 -16.72 -24.41 4.38
CA ARG A 125 -17.88 -25.14 4.89
C ARG A 125 -17.68 -25.55 6.35
N TYR A 126 -16.49 -26.01 6.72
CA TYR A 126 -16.17 -26.41 8.10
C TYR A 126 -16.20 -25.23 9.06
N ALA A 127 -15.64 -24.07 8.66
CA ALA A 127 -15.64 -22.87 9.51
C ALA A 127 -17.06 -22.35 9.76
N TRP A 128 -17.97 -22.51 8.78
CA TRP A 128 -19.33 -21.98 8.86
C TRP A 128 -20.31 -22.88 9.61
N THR A 129 -20.02 -24.19 9.75
CA THR A 129 -20.84 -25.12 10.52
C THR A 129 -20.54 -25.09 12.03
N GLN A 130 -19.41 -24.53 12.46
CA GLN A 130 -18.98 -24.50 13.87
C GLN A 130 -19.58 -23.36 14.71
N GLY A 131 -20.70 -22.76 14.30
CA GLY A 131 -21.41 -21.73 15.10
C GLY A 131 -20.75 -20.34 15.13
N ILE A 132 -19.67 -20.12 14.38
CA ILE A 132 -19.06 -18.81 14.19
C ILE A 132 -19.81 -18.12 13.06
N GLY A 133 -20.48 -17.01 13.31
CA GLY A 133 -21.20 -16.26 12.27
C GLY A 133 -20.26 -15.86 11.12
N ARG A 134 -20.61 -16.27 9.89
CA ARG A 134 -19.82 -16.06 8.65
C ARG A 134 -19.26 -14.65 8.51
N VAL A 135 -20.10 -13.65 8.82
CA VAL A 135 -19.76 -12.22 8.74
C VAL A 135 -18.72 -11.83 9.77
N ARG A 136 -18.91 -12.22 11.04
CA ARG A 136 -17.98 -11.89 12.12
C ARG A 136 -16.60 -12.49 11.86
N TRP A 137 -16.56 -13.72 11.35
CA TRP A 137 -15.32 -14.40 10.98
C TRP A 137 -14.60 -13.68 9.84
N THR A 138 -15.32 -13.29 8.76
CA THR A 138 -14.75 -12.56 7.63
C THR A 138 -14.21 -11.19 8.07
N ILE A 139 -14.97 -10.45 8.88
CA ILE A 139 -14.54 -9.15 9.40
C ILE A 139 -13.27 -9.30 10.25
N ALA A 140 -13.27 -10.24 11.23
CA ALA A 140 -12.09 -10.46 12.09
C ALA A 140 -10.83 -10.77 11.25
N LYS A 141 -10.99 -11.56 10.20
CA LYS A 141 -9.92 -11.95 9.31
C LYS A 141 -9.38 -10.78 8.48
N LEU A 142 -10.29 -10.06 7.80
CA LEU A 142 -9.91 -8.93 6.97
C LEU A 142 -9.29 -7.80 7.79
N THR A 143 -9.86 -7.46 8.95
CA THR A 143 -9.35 -6.37 9.78
C THR A 143 -7.98 -6.68 10.37
N LEU A 144 -7.74 -7.90 10.88
CA LEU A 144 -6.45 -8.28 11.41
C LEU A 144 -5.35 -8.22 10.33
N LEU A 145 -5.62 -8.84 9.17
CA LEU A 145 -4.63 -8.91 8.10
C LEU A 145 -4.38 -7.53 7.47
N ALA A 146 -5.44 -6.75 7.24
CA ALA A 146 -5.33 -5.38 6.78
C ALA A 146 -4.46 -4.54 7.73
N ALA A 147 -4.73 -4.60 9.03
CA ALA A 147 -3.96 -3.84 10.02
C ALA A 147 -2.47 -4.23 10.02
N VAL A 148 -2.17 -5.54 10.07
CA VAL A 148 -0.77 -6.01 10.09
C VAL A 148 -0.04 -5.61 8.81
N ILE A 149 -0.63 -5.84 7.64
CA ILE A 149 0.02 -5.52 6.35
C ILE A 149 0.23 -4.01 6.21
N THR A 150 -0.75 -3.19 6.62
CA THR A 150 -0.64 -1.72 6.56
C THR A 150 0.45 -1.20 7.48
N ILE A 151 0.56 -1.73 8.71
CA ILE A 151 1.62 -1.35 9.66
C ILE A 151 3.00 -1.75 9.13
N LEU A 152 3.14 -2.97 8.59
CA LEU A 152 4.40 -3.42 7.99
C LEU A 152 4.79 -2.57 6.78
N ALA A 153 3.84 -2.23 5.92
CA ALA A 153 4.06 -1.36 4.77
C ALA A 153 4.48 0.05 5.19
N TRP A 154 3.82 0.62 6.21
CA TRP A 154 4.20 1.92 6.75
C TRP A 154 5.62 1.90 7.34
N ALA A 155 5.95 0.92 8.17
CA ALA A 155 7.28 0.80 8.76
C ALA A 155 8.36 0.62 7.68
N PHE A 156 8.10 -0.20 6.68
CA PHE A 156 8.98 -0.39 5.54
C PHE A 156 9.20 0.90 4.75
N SER A 157 8.15 1.70 4.53
CA SER A 157 8.25 2.98 3.81
C SER A 157 9.14 4.00 4.53
N GLN A 158 9.28 3.93 5.88
CA GLN A 158 10.19 4.80 6.62
C GLN A 158 11.67 4.46 6.33
N VAL A 159 11.98 3.16 6.29
CA VAL A 159 13.34 2.70 5.92
C VAL A 159 13.67 3.11 4.49
N PHE A 160 12.72 2.94 3.58
CA PHE A 160 12.90 3.34 2.18
C PHE A 160 13.06 4.87 2.03
N ALA A 161 12.28 5.66 2.74
CA ALA A 161 12.39 7.11 2.73
C ALA A 161 13.79 7.57 3.18
N TRP A 162 14.32 6.99 4.26
CA TRP A 162 15.67 7.26 4.73
C TRP A 162 16.74 6.88 3.69
N PHE A 163 16.62 5.69 3.07
CA PHE A 163 17.52 5.27 2.00
C PHE A 163 17.54 6.25 0.81
N LEU A 164 16.38 6.79 0.45
CA LEU A 164 16.21 7.63 -0.74
C LEU A 164 16.65 9.09 -0.52
N ASP A 165 16.73 9.59 0.73
CA ASP A 165 17.00 10.99 1.04
C ASP A 165 18.28 11.58 0.37
N PRO A 166 19.46 10.90 0.39
CA PRO A 166 20.65 11.43 -0.28
C PRO A 166 20.48 11.56 -1.80
N PHE A 167 19.75 10.63 -2.43
CA PHE A 167 19.49 10.69 -3.88
C PHE A 167 18.61 11.89 -4.24
N LEU A 168 17.60 12.17 -3.43
CA LEU A 168 16.73 13.32 -3.68
C LEU A 168 17.51 14.64 -3.55
N GLN A 169 18.43 14.72 -2.59
CA GLN A 169 19.26 15.90 -2.39
C GLN A 169 20.30 16.08 -3.51
N TYR A 170 20.91 14.97 -3.95
CA TYR A 170 21.91 14.98 -5.01
C TYR A 170 21.33 15.40 -6.37
N GLU A 171 20.20 14.81 -6.75
CA GLU A 171 19.55 15.06 -8.05
C GLU A 171 18.56 16.23 -8.02
N GLY A 172 18.30 16.81 -6.84
CA GLY A 172 17.26 17.83 -6.70
C GLY A 172 15.85 17.30 -7.02
N MET A 173 15.62 15.99 -6.83
CA MET A 173 14.30 15.38 -7.10
C MET A 173 13.28 15.83 -6.09
N ASN A 174 12.14 16.31 -6.58
CA ASN A 174 11.08 16.81 -5.73
C ASN A 174 10.38 15.66 -4.97
N VAL A 175 10.18 15.84 -3.66
CA VAL A 175 9.46 14.87 -2.80
C VAL A 175 7.98 14.70 -3.18
N LEU A 176 7.41 15.66 -3.90
CA LEU A 176 6.03 15.62 -4.41
C LEU A 176 5.93 14.95 -5.78
N ALA A 177 7.06 14.64 -6.44
CA ALA A 177 7.04 13.90 -7.69
C ALA A 177 6.29 12.56 -7.50
N ALA A 178 5.44 12.20 -8.46
CA ALA A 178 4.51 11.07 -8.31
C ALA A 178 5.18 9.77 -7.87
N THR A 179 6.35 9.47 -8.43
CA THR A 179 7.12 8.25 -8.12
C THR A 179 7.72 8.24 -6.73
N VAL A 180 8.11 9.40 -6.20
CA VAL A 180 8.68 9.57 -4.86
C VAL A 180 7.57 9.62 -3.82
N PHE A 181 6.52 10.39 -4.08
CA PHE A 181 5.42 10.65 -3.17
C PHE A 181 4.69 9.36 -2.75
N THR A 182 4.39 8.46 -3.70
CA THR A 182 3.68 7.19 -3.44
C THR A 182 4.50 6.19 -2.65
N THR A 183 5.82 6.32 -2.62
CA THR A 183 6.70 5.40 -1.90
C THR A 183 6.94 5.82 -0.44
N ARG A 184 6.42 6.97 -0.03
CA ARG A 184 6.66 7.56 1.29
C ARG A 184 5.40 7.60 2.17
N GLY A 185 5.59 7.45 3.46
CA GLY A 185 4.62 7.78 4.50
C GLY A 185 3.28 7.06 4.41
N ILE A 186 2.21 7.84 4.53
CA ILE A 186 0.82 7.35 4.56
C ILE A 186 0.39 6.81 3.20
N ALA A 187 0.83 7.44 2.10
CA ALA A 187 0.43 7.05 0.76
C ALA A 187 0.84 5.60 0.46
N PHE A 188 2.08 5.20 0.75
CA PHE A 188 2.54 3.82 0.54
C PHE A 188 1.70 2.79 1.29
N ALA A 189 1.41 3.06 2.57
CA ALA A 189 0.58 2.19 3.39
C ALA A 189 -0.88 2.12 2.89
N ALA A 190 -1.44 3.26 2.45
CA ALA A 190 -2.79 3.33 1.92
C ALA A 190 -2.93 2.62 0.55
N TRP A 191 -1.95 2.75 -0.33
CA TRP A 191 -1.89 2.01 -1.59
C TRP A 191 -1.78 0.50 -1.36
N THR A 192 -1.00 0.08 -0.34
CA THR A 192 -0.92 -1.33 0.06
C THR A 192 -2.25 -1.84 0.61
N LEU A 193 -2.93 -1.04 1.44
CA LEU A 193 -4.25 -1.38 1.97
C LEU A 193 -5.30 -1.54 0.88
N VAL A 194 -5.33 -0.62 -0.09
CA VAL A 194 -6.26 -0.71 -1.24
C VAL A 194 -5.95 -1.94 -2.09
N ALA A 195 -4.68 -2.23 -2.37
CA ALA A 195 -4.29 -3.41 -3.12
C ALA A 195 -4.75 -4.71 -2.43
N PHE A 196 -4.58 -4.78 -1.10
CA PHE A 196 -5.10 -5.88 -0.28
C PHE A 196 -6.63 -5.98 -0.34
N ALA A 197 -7.35 -4.86 -0.20
CA ALA A 197 -8.82 -4.84 -0.21
C ALA A 197 -9.39 -5.22 -1.59
N VAL A 198 -8.79 -4.73 -2.68
CA VAL A 198 -9.11 -5.14 -4.06
C VAL A 198 -8.90 -6.64 -4.22
N GLY A 199 -7.75 -7.16 -3.77
CA GLY A 199 -7.43 -8.58 -3.83
C GLY A 199 -8.42 -9.45 -3.07
N ALA A 200 -8.79 -9.05 -1.85
CA ALA A 200 -9.78 -9.77 -1.05
C ALA A 200 -11.17 -9.76 -1.71
N PHE A 201 -11.58 -8.62 -2.27
CA PHE A 201 -12.85 -8.48 -2.99
C PHE A 201 -12.90 -9.35 -4.25
N LEU A 202 -11.87 -9.27 -5.09
CA LEU A 202 -11.78 -10.07 -6.32
C LEU A 202 -11.59 -11.55 -6.02
N GLY A 203 -10.88 -11.91 -4.93
CA GLY A 203 -10.77 -13.28 -4.44
C GLY A 203 -12.13 -13.88 -4.08
N MET A 204 -13.01 -13.10 -3.41
CA MET A 204 -14.38 -13.52 -3.12
C MET A 204 -15.25 -13.58 -4.37
N LEU A 205 -15.02 -12.69 -5.33
CA LEU A 205 -15.80 -12.60 -6.57
C LEU A 205 -15.50 -13.76 -7.51
N LEU A 206 -14.22 -14.02 -7.79
CA LEU A 206 -13.72 -14.97 -8.78
C LEU A 206 -13.59 -16.40 -8.21
N ARG A 207 -13.46 -16.54 -6.89
CA ARG A 207 -13.32 -17.82 -6.17
C ARG A 207 -12.12 -18.69 -6.61
N ARG A 208 -11.20 -18.13 -7.35
CA ARG A 208 -9.96 -18.77 -7.84
C ARG A 208 -8.77 -17.85 -7.58
N ILE A 209 -7.67 -18.41 -7.08
CA ILE A 209 -6.50 -17.62 -6.65
C ILE A 209 -5.85 -16.92 -7.84
N ILE A 210 -5.47 -17.67 -8.88
CA ILE A 210 -4.70 -17.14 -10.02
C ILE A 210 -5.44 -16.03 -10.77
N PRO A 211 -6.70 -16.23 -11.20
CA PRO A 211 -7.47 -15.15 -11.84
C PRO A 211 -7.67 -13.93 -10.93
N ALA A 212 -7.84 -14.13 -9.62
CA ALA A 212 -7.99 -13.04 -8.67
C ALA A 212 -6.69 -12.24 -8.51
N MET A 213 -5.53 -12.91 -8.52
CA MET A 213 -4.22 -12.22 -8.51
C MET A 213 -4.03 -11.37 -9.76
N ALA A 214 -4.29 -11.90 -10.95
CA ALA A 214 -4.19 -11.16 -12.21
C ALA A 214 -5.15 -9.98 -12.26
N ALA A 215 -6.40 -10.17 -11.85
CA ALA A 215 -7.40 -9.10 -11.78
C ALA A 215 -7.02 -8.03 -10.74
N THR A 216 -6.42 -8.42 -9.61
CA THR A 216 -5.91 -7.47 -8.60
C THR A 216 -4.81 -6.60 -9.17
N LEU A 217 -3.86 -7.19 -9.90
CA LEU A 217 -2.81 -6.42 -10.57
C LEU A 217 -3.40 -5.41 -11.56
N GLY A 218 -4.28 -5.86 -12.44
CA GLY A 218 -4.92 -4.98 -13.43
C GLY A 218 -5.73 -3.85 -12.79
N ALA A 219 -6.51 -4.14 -11.75
CA ALA A 219 -7.29 -3.14 -11.01
C ALA A 219 -6.39 -2.14 -10.28
N TYR A 220 -5.30 -2.61 -9.65
CA TYR A 220 -4.33 -1.74 -8.99
C TYR A 220 -3.63 -0.80 -9.97
N LEU A 221 -3.13 -1.33 -11.08
CA LEU A 221 -2.47 -0.53 -12.12
C LEU A 221 -3.42 0.50 -12.74
N GLY A 222 -4.67 0.10 -13.02
CA GLY A 222 -5.70 1.01 -13.51
C GLY A 222 -6.03 2.13 -12.54
N LEU A 223 -6.14 1.81 -11.24
CA LEU A 223 -6.40 2.79 -10.19
C LEU A 223 -5.21 3.74 -10.00
N ASN A 224 -3.97 3.21 -10.04
CA ASN A 224 -2.76 4.02 -9.95
C ASN A 224 -2.63 4.97 -11.13
N LEU A 225 -2.90 4.48 -12.35
CA LEU A 225 -2.91 5.31 -13.56
C LEU A 225 -3.98 6.41 -13.48
N LEU A 226 -5.19 6.08 -13.02
CA LEU A 226 -6.27 7.06 -12.81
C LEU A 226 -5.86 8.12 -11.79
N ALA A 227 -5.25 7.72 -10.68
CA ALA A 227 -4.76 8.66 -9.67
C ALA A 227 -3.68 9.59 -10.25
N TRP A 228 -2.77 9.04 -11.05
CA TRP A 228 -1.68 9.79 -11.66
C TRP A 228 -2.18 10.79 -12.73
N LEU A 229 -3.11 10.38 -13.60
CA LEU A 229 -3.58 11.20 -14.73
C LEU A 229 -4.62 12.24 -14.33
N VAL A 230 -5.48 11.94 -13.34
CA VAL A 230 -6.68 12.73 -13.08
C VAL A 230 -6.71 13.27 -11.65
N LEU A 231 -6.61 12.40 -10.65
CA LEU A 231 -6.92 12.80 -9.29
C LEU A 231 -5.92 13.81 -8.72
N ARG A 232 -4.63 13.68 -9.04
CA ARG A 232 -3.59 14.58 -8.51
C ARG A 232 -3.66 15.99 -9.07
N GLU A 233 -4.18 16.16 -10.29
CA GLU A 233 -4.40 17.50 -10.85
C GLU A 233 -5.57 18.24 -10.16
N VAL A 234 -6.52 17.48 -9.59
CA VAL A 234 -7.72 18.01 -8.95
C VAL A 234 -7.51 18.29 -7.45
N TYR A 235 -6.40 17.84 -6.86
CA TYR A 235 -6.18 18.07 -5.43
C TYR A 235 -6.18 19.57 -5.09
N PRO A 236 -6.95 20.01 -4.06
CA PRO A 236 -7.14 21.43 -3.74
C PRO A 236 -5.94 22.08 -3.05
N VAL A 237 -4.75 21.49 -3.21
CA VAL A 237 -3.50 21.95 -2.59
C VAL A 237 -2.61 22.77 -3.52
N ALA A 238 -2.95 22.83 -4.81
CA ALA A 238 -2.20 23.59 -5.80
C ALA A 238 -2.49 25.08 -5.71
N ILE A 239 -1.47 25.89 -5.93
CA ILE A 239 -1.49 27.36 -5.89
C ILE A 239 -1.11 27.90 -7.27
N ASN A 240 -1.77 28.98 -7.70
CA ASN A 240 -1.41 29.69 -8.93
C ASN A 240 -0.58 30.93 -8.57
N THR A 241 0.47 31.21 -9.34
CA THR A 241 1.34 32.38 -9.14
C THR A 241 1.87 32.90 -10.47
N THR A 242 2.20 34.19 -10.51
CA THR A 242 2.96 34.84 -11.58
C THR A 242 4.42 35.10 -11.16
N ASN A 243 4.80 34.75 -9.94
CA ASN A 243 6.12 35.02 -9.41
C ASN A 243 7.13 33.97 -9.88
N ALA A 244 7.91 34.32 -10.91
CA ALA A 244 8.95 33.47 -11.47
C ALA A 244 10.12 33.23 -10.52
N SER A 245 10.36 34.11 -9.54
CA SER A 245 11.49 33.97 -8.62
C SER A 245 11.44 32.73 -7.74
N LEU A 246 10.24 32.16 -7.53
CA LEU A 246 10.04 30.91 -6.80
C LEU A 246 10.65 29.68 -7.52
N PHE A 247 10.93 29.81 -8.83
CA PHE A 247 11.38 28.71 -9.68
C PHE A 247 12.79 28.90 -10.22
N ASN A 248 13.43 30.03 -9.90
CA ASN A 248 14.79 30.39 -10.36
C ASN A 248 15.90 29.83 -9.47
N GLY A 249 15.58 29.13 -8.39
CA GLY A 249 16.56 28.49 -7.52
C GLY A 249 17.03 27.13 -8.06
N PRO A 250 18.10 26.56 -7.48
CA PRO A 250 18.52 25.20 -7.81
C PRO A 250 17.40 24.21 -7.48
N ASN A 251 17.30 23.15 -8.28
CA ASN A 251 16.39 22.06 -7.98
C ASN A 251 16.83 21.39 -6.66
N THR A 252 15.96 21.44 -5.67
CA THR A 252 16.14 20.80 -4.37
C THR A 252 14.92 19.94 -4.06
N PRO A 253 15.00 18.98 -3.13
CA PRO A 253 13.82 18.21 -2.69
C PRO A 253 12.67 19.09 -2.21
N ASP A 254 12.99 20.28 -1.71
CA ASP A 254 12.04 21.28 -1.19
C ASP A 254 11.58 22.30 -2.24
N SER A 255 11.99 22.15 -3.49
CA SER A 255 11.51 23.01 -4.58
C SER A 255 10.01 22.84 -4.81
N PRO A 256 9.28 23.90 -5.22
CA PRO A 256 7.86 23.77 -5.55
C PRO A 256 7.67 22.85 -6.75
N TRP A 257 6.70 21.95 -6.69
CA TRP A 257 6.38 21.06 -7.80
C TRP A 257 5.42 21.71 -8.78
N ILE A 258 5.92 22.01 -9.99
CA ILE A 258 5.17 22.65 -11.06
C ILE A 258 4.26 21.60 -11.72
N LEU A 259 2.94 21.84 -11.69
CA LEU A 259 1.93 20.99 -12.34
C LEU A 259 1.66 21.46 -13.77
N LYS A 260 1.54 22.79 -13.97
CA LYS A 260 1.18 23.38 -15.25
C LYS A 260 1.72 24.81 -15.38
N THR A 261 2.11 25.17 -16.59
CA THR A 261 2.47 26.53 -16.96
C THR A 261 1.59 26.99 -18.13
N TRP A 262 1.17 28.26 -18.09
CA TRP A 262 0.40 28.89 -19.19
C TRP A 262 0.67 30.40 -19.20
N THR A 263 0.33 31.08 -20.26
CA THR A 263 0.46 32.53 -20.40
C THR A 263 -0.92 33.16 -20.53
N VAL A 264 -1.10 34.33 -19.91
CA VAL A 264 -2.27 35.18 -20.08
C VAL A 264 -1.78 36.55 -20.54
N GLY A 265 -1.95 36.85 -21.84
CA GLY A 265 -1.22 37.93 -22.50
C GLY A 265 0.27 37.64 -22.47
N ASP A 266 1.08 38.59 -22.01
CA ASP A 266 2.55 38.46 -21.87
C ASP A 266 2.99 37.96 -20.48
N THR A 267 2.04 37.67 -19.59
CA THR A 267 2.35 37.27 -18.21
C THR A 267 2.32 35.74 -18.07
N PRO A 268 3.45 35.11 -17.72
CA PRO A 268 3.48 33.68 -17.43
C PRO A 268 2.83 33.36 -16.08
N TRP A 269 2.09 32.28 -16.04
CA TRP A 269 1.44 31.74 -14.86
C TRP A 269 1.92 30.31 -14.59
N TRP A 270 2.11 30.01 -13.31
CA TRP A 270 2.47 28.66 -12.84
C TRP A 270 1.43 28.17 -11.86
N ARG A 271 1.00 26.93 -12.06
CA ARG A 271 0.27 26.14 -11.06
C ARG A 271 1.25 25.19 -10.42
N TYR A 272 1.45 25.30 -9.12
CA TYR A 272 2.43 24.51 -8.41
C TYR A 272 1.90 24.04 -7.05
N ILE A 273 2.56 23.02 -6.46
CA ILE A 273 2.33 22.57 -5.10
C ILE A 273 3.60 22.87 -4.30
N PRO A 274 3.51 23.71 -3.23
CA PRO A 274 4.63 23.94 -2.33
C PRO A 274 4.86 22.71 -1.44
N VAL A 275 6.11 22.42 -1.06
CA VAL A 275 6.47 21.27 -0.22
C VAL A 275 5.78 21.29 1.15
N SER A 276 5.47 22.47 1.68
CA SER A 276 4.66 22.62 2.90
C SER A 276 3.30 21.91 2.83
N ARG A 277 2.81 21.59 1.62
CA ARG A 277 1.58 20.85 1.38
C ARG A 277 1.78 19.34 1.26
N PHE A 278 2.98 18.82 1.51
CA PHE A 278 3.25 17.38 1.47
C PHE A 278 2.31 16.58 2.37
N TRP A 279 2.20 16.94 3.65
CA TRP A 279 1.31 16.24 4.58
C TRP A 279 -0.18 16.37 4.25
N PRO A 280 -0.72 17.57 3.95
CA PRO A 280 -2.09 17.66 3.44
C PRO A 280 -2.36 16.76 2.22
N MET A 281 -1.43 16.68 1.29
CA MET A 281 -1.56 15.80 0.12
C MET A 281 -1.55 14.31 0.50
N GLN A 282 -0.67 13.91 1.44
CA GLN A 282 -0.64 12.55 2.01
C GLN A 282 -1.98 12.17 2.67
N PHE A 283 -2.59 13.09 3.43
CA PHE A 283 -3.89 12.85 4.07
C PHE A 283 -5.04 12.78 3.07
N ILE A 284 -5.03 13.61 2.02
CA ILE A 284 -6.04 13.54 0.96
C ILE A 284 -5.93 12.20 0.22
N GLU A 285 -4.71 11.83 -0.21
CA GLU A 285 -4.49 10.56 -0.93
C GLU A 285 -4.79 9.35 -0.04
N GLY A 286 -4.29 9.34 1.19
CA GLY A 286 -4.60 8.30 2.16
C GLY A 286 -6.09 8.21 2.52
N GLY A 287 -6.76 9.34 2.60
CA GLY A 287 -8.18 9.43 2.97
C GLY A 287 -9.11 8.76 1.95
N TRP A 288 -9.01 9.13 0.65
CA TRP A 288 -9.88 8.51 -0.36
C TRP A 288 -9.52 7.03 -0.59
N LEU A 289 -8.23 6.63 -0.49
CA LEU A 289 -7.81 5.23 -0.54
C LEU A 289 -8.38 4.43 0.62
N LEU A 290 -8.40 5.01 1.83
CA LEU A 290 -9.03 4.38 3.00
C LEU A 290 -10.53 4.19 2.79
N VAL A 291 -11.24 5.21 2.31
CA VAL A 291 -12.68 5.10 1.99
C VAL A 291 -12.93 4.00 0.97
N LEU A 292 -12.15 3.96 -0.11
CA LEU A 292 -12.24 2.91 -1.12
C LEU A 292 -11.99 1.52 -0.53
N SER A 293 -10.98 1.38 0.34
CA SER A 293 -10.66 0.12 1.02
C SER A 293 -11.83 -0.34 1.90
N VAL A 294 -12.44 0.57 2.66
CA VAL A 294 -13.61 0.27 3.49
C VAL A 294 -14.80 -0.18 2.63
N LEU A 295 -15.07 0.49 1.51
CA LEU A 295 -16.12 0.12 0.58
C LEU A 295 -15.90 -1.28 -0.02
N LEU A 296 -14.67 -1.61 -0.41
CA LEU A 296 -14.29 -2.93 -0.94
C LEU A 296 -14.44 -4.02 0.12
N VAL A 297 -14.02 -3.76 1.36
CA VAL A 297 -14.21 -4.68 2.48
C VAL A 297 -15.71 -4.87 2.78
N ALA A 298 -16.49 -3.80 2.79
CA ALA A 298 -17.94 -3.88 2.96
C ALA A 298 -18.60 -4.68 1.83
N GLY A 299 -18.18 -4.46 0.58
CA GLY A 299 -18.60 -5.24 -0.58
C GLY A 299 -18.24 -6.73 -0.45
N THR A 300 -17.05 -7.03 0.05
CA THR A 300 -16.62 -8.42 0.34
C THR A 300 -17.53 -9.07 1.38
N VAL A 301 -17.81 -8.39 2.48
CA VAL A 301 -18.72 -8.89 3.54
C VAL A 301 -20.15 -9.07 3.01
N TRP A 302 -20.61 -8.15 2.17
CA TRP A 302 -21.93 -8.26 1.53
C TRP A 302 -22.03 -9.48 0.59
N LEU A 303 -20.97 -9.73 -0.21
CA LEU A 303 -20.89 -10.92 -1.06
C LEU A 303 -20.92 -12.21 -0.23
N VAL A 304 -20.21 -12.24 0.91
CA VAL A 304 -20.25 -13.38 1.84
C VAL A 304 -21.65 -13.62 2.36
N ARG A 305 -22.40 -12.57 2.68
CA ARG A 305 -23.81 -12.71 3.11
C ARG A 305 -24.70 -13.31 2.02
N ARG A 306 -24.61 -12.79 0.78
CA ARG A 306 -25.51 -13.17 -0.32
C ARG A 306 -25.20 -14.53 -0.95
N ARG A 307 -23.90 -14.86 -1.12
CA ARG A 307 -23.50 -16.08 -1.86
C ARG A 307 -23.35 -17.31 -0.98
N ALA A 308 -23.47 -17.16 0.32
CA ALA A 308 -23.40 -18.24 1.29
C ALA A 308 -24.78 -18.65 1.82
N ALA A 309 -25.85 -18.03 1.33
CA ALA A 309 -27.21 -18.51 1.41
C ALA A 309 -27.47 -19.41 0.20
#